data_92431722397859d2b60df6f094da57a2
#
_entry.id   92431722397859d2b60df6f094da57a2
#
_cell.length_a   1.000
_cell.length_b   1.000
_cell.length_c   1.000
_cell.angle_alpha   90.00
_cell.angle_beta   90.00
_cell.angle_gamma   90.00
#
_symmetry.space_group_name_H-M   'P 1'
#
loop_
_entity.id
_entity.type
_entity.pdbx_description
1 polymer ?
#
loop_
_entity_poly.entity_id
_entity_poly.type
_entity_poly.pdbx_seq_one_letter_code
_entity_poly.pdbx_strand_id
1 'polypeptide(L)'
;NLLVSELLRENTVDQSISKLRENQFGRWLTQDAGELEQLMLEEANRLSQQIHVGNTQTLVAKMKAYIREHIDEVSRGQLAEYFYLSPSYLSRLFHRETGESLIDYIQKERIALAKELLSHGEYSISDIATRTGYTNFSHFSKQFRKFVGCTPNEFRKQQKEPNRRKGD
;
A
#
# COMPACT_ATOMS: atom_id res chain seq x y z
N ASN A 1 -6.92 5.10 -18.10
CA ASN A 1 -6.73 4.20 -19.26
C ASN A 1 -5.27 3.79 -19.47
N LEU A 2 -4.28 4.63 -19.19
CA LEU A 2 -2.85 4.29 -19.31
C LEU A 2 -2.40 3.25 -18.28
N LEU A 3 -2.80 3.38 -17.03
CA LEU A 3 -2.46 2.44 -15.95
C LEU A 3 -3.08 1.04 -16.16
N VAL A 4 -4.29 0.97 -16.65
CA VAL A 4 -4.95 -0.31 -16.97
C VAL A 4 -4.30 -0.97 -18.19
N SER A 5 -3.88 -0.19 -19.21
CA SER A 5 -3.19 -0.71 -20.37
C SER A 5 -1.75 -1.14 -20.07
N GLU A 6 -1.07 -0.51 -19.10
CA GLU A 6 0.26 -0.89 -18.67
C GLU A 6 0.25 -2.17 -17.80
N LEU A 7 -0.77 -2.32 -16.95
CA LEU A 7 -1.00 -3.53 -16.14
C LEU A 7 -1.39 -4.75 -16.99
N LEU A 8 -2.02 -4.53 -18.15
CA LEU A 8 -2.35 -5.58 -19.13
C LEU A 8 -1.16 -5.93 -20.06
N ARG A 9 -0.11 -5.13 -20.09
CA ARG A 9 1.06 -5.32 -20.95
C ARG A 9 2.18 -6.19 -20.38
N GLU A 10 2.19 -6.43 -19.07
CA GLU A 10 3.22 -7.27 -18.47
C GLU A 10 2.94 -8.77 -18.69
N ASN A 11 3.55 -9.32 -19.72
CA ASN A 11 4.14 -10.68 -19.93
C ASN A 11 3.49 -11.95 -19.34
N THR A 12 2.57 -11.83 -18.36
CA THR A 12 1.92 -12.99 -17.74
C THR A 12 0.74 -13.51 -18.55
N VAL A 13 0.02 -12.62 -19.25
CA VAL A 13 -1.12 -13.00 -20.10
C VAL A 13 -0.62 -13.73 -21.34
N ASP A 14 0.44 -13.25 -21.99
CA ASP A 14 1.01 -13.89 -23.18
C ASP A 14 1.61 -15.28 -22.89
N GLN A 15 2.31 -15.45 -21.76
CA GLN A 15 2.82 -16.77 -21.35
C GLN A 15 1.69 -17.76 -20.97
N SER A 16 0.62 -17.25 -20.35
CA SER A 16 -0.53 -18.10 -20.01
C SER A 16 -1.34 -18.49 -21.23
N ILE A 17 -1.51 -17.59 -22.20
CA ILE A 17 -2.16 -17.88 -23.49
C ILE A 17 -1.31 -18.84 -24.33
N SER A 18 0.01 -18.71 -24.32
CA SER A 18 0.92 -19.64 -25.02
C SER A 18 0.87 -21.05 -24.44
N LYS A 19 0.87 -21.20 -23.12
CA LYS A 19 0.68 -22.48 -22.44
C LYS A 19 -0.69 -23.10 -22.68
N LEU A 20 -1.74 -22.29 -22.78
CA LEU A 20 -3.09 -22.74 -23.16
C LEU A 20 -3.10 -23.29 -24.59
N ARG A 21 -2.41 -22.65 -25.54
CA ARG A 21 -2.29 -23.12 -26.92
C ARG A 21 -1.57 -24.46 -27.01
N GLU A 22 -0.45 -24.65 -26.32
CA GLU A 22 0.34 -25.89 -26.39
C GLU A 22 -0.38 -27.09 -25.77
N ASN A 23 -1.13 -26.90 -24.66
CA ASN A 23 -1.83 -28.00 -23.98
C ASN A 23 -3.20 -28.34 -24.60
N GLN A 24 -3.85 -27.40 -25.28
CA GLN A 24 -5.20 -27.61 -25.81
C GLN A 24 -5.25 -28.27 -27.18
N PHE A 25 -4.27 -28.03 -28.07
CA PHE A 25 -4.31 -28.55 -29.44
C PHE A 25 -4.23 -30.09 -29.49
N GLY A 26 -3.53 -30.72 -28.56
CA GLY A 26 -3.43 -32.17 -28.50
C GLY A 26 -4.70 -32.88 -27.93
N ARG A 27 -5.43 -32.18 -27.08
CA ARG A 27 -6.66 -32.69 -26.44
C ARG A 27 -7.92 -32.46 -27.27
N TRP A 28 -7.90 -31.45 -28.13
CA TRP A 28 -9.05 -31.02 -28.94
C TRP A 28 -9.55 -32.11 -29.91
N LEU A 29 -8.69 -33.05 -30.29
CA LEU A 29 -9.00 -34.14 -31.23
C LEU A 29 -9.74 -35.33 -30.58
N THR A 30 -9.92 -35.38 -29.26
CA THR A 30 -10.41 -36.59 -28.56
C THR A 30 -11.47 -36.35 -27.49
N GLN A 31 -11.97 -35.13 -27.24
CA GLN A 31 -12.86 -34.84 -26.11
C GLN A 31 -14.23 -34.30 -26.51
N ASP A 32 -15.25 -34.68 -25.73
CA ASP A 32 -16.64 -34.23 -25.84
C ASP A 32 -16.74 -32.72 -25.55
N ALA A 33 -17.58 -32.00 -26.29
CA ALA A 33 -17.73 -30.55 -26.21
C ALA A 33 -18.06 -30.02 -24.80
N GLY A 34 -18.75 -30.80 -23.97
CA GLY A 34 -19.09 -30.44 -22.60
C GLY A 34 -17.89 -30.44 -21.63
N GLU A 35 -16.96 -31.40 -21.79
CA GLU A 35 -15.72 -31.41 -20.98
C GLU A 35 -14.79 -30.25 -21.35
N LEU A 36 -14.74 -29.88 -22.62
CA LEU A 36 -13.94 -28.76 -23.09
C LEU A 36 -14.46 -27.43 -22.53
N GLU A 37 -15.78 -27.24 -22.51
CA GLU A 37 -16.42 -26.05 -21.95
C GLU A 37 -16.14 -25.90 -20.45
N GLN A 38 -16.22 -26.99 -19.67
CA GLN A 38 -15.86 -26.99 -18.24
C GLN A 38 -14.39 -26.66 -18.01
N LEU A 39 -13.46 -27.27 -18.76
CA LEU A 39 -12.03 -26.99 -18.64
C LEU A 39 -11.69 -25.55 -19.01
N MET A 40 -12.34 -24.99 -20.04
CA MET A 40 -12.17 -23.58 -20.40
C MET A 40 -12.69 -22.64 -19.32
N LEU A 41 -13.84 -22.98 -18.70
CA LEU A 41 -14.42 -22.18 -17.62
C LEU A 41 -13.55 -22.22 -16.35
N GLU A 42 -13.03 -23.38 -15.98
CA GLU A 42 -12.10 -23.54 -14.84
C GLU A 42 -10.80 -22.76 -15.07
N GLU A 43 -10.21 -22.85 -16.25
CA GLU A 43 -8.98 -22.14 -16.56
C GLU A 43 -9.18 -20.63 -16.67
N ALA A 44 -10.31 -20.16 -17.24
CA ALA A 44 -10.69 -18.76 -17.24
C ALA A 44 -10.88 -18.22 -15.81
N ASN A 45 -11.51 -18.99 -14.93
CA ASN A 45 -11.66 -18.62 -13.52
C ASN A 45 -10.30 -18.57 -12.80
N ARG A 46 -9.42 -19.54 -13.05
CA ARG A 46 -8.07 -19.59 -12.48
C ARG A 46 -7.22 -18.41 -12.93
N LEU A 47 -7.22 -18.09 -14.21
CA LEU A 47 -6.51 -16.95 -14.78
C LEU A 47 -7.06 -15.61 -14.26
N SER A 48 -8.39 -15.49 -14.17
CA SER A 48 -9.05 -14.31 -13.59
C SER A 48 -8.63 -14.10 -12.14
N GLN A 49 -8.55 -15.16 -11.33
CA GLN A 49 -8.07 -15.07 -9.94
C GLN A 49 -6.59 -14.68 -9.87
N GLN A 50 -5.72 -15.26 -10.70
CA GLN A 50 -4.29 -14.93 -10.72
C GLN A 50 -4.03 -13.48 -11.17
N ILE A 51 -4.72 -13.01 -12.20
CA ILE A 51 -4.65 -11.63 -12.67
C ILE A 51 -5.16 -10.67 -11.58
N HIS A 52 -6.23 -11.04 -10.89
CA HIS A 52 -6.82 -10.19 -9.84
C HIS A 52 -5.89 -10.09 -8.63
N VAL A 53 -5.30 -11.19 -8.17
CA VAL A 53 -4.38 -11.22 -7.01
C VAL A 53 -3.07 -10.49 -7.32
N GLY A 54 -2.42 -10.77 -8.46
CA GLY A 54 -1.19 -10.10 -8.86
C GLY A 54 -1.39 -8.58 -9.06
N ASN A 55 -2.53 -8.21 -9.60
CA ASN A 55 -2.87 -6.80 -9.88
C ASN A 55 -3.17 -6.01 -8.59
N THR A 56 -3.86 -6.61 -7.62
CA THR A 56 -4.19 -5.94 -6.35
C THR A 56 -2.99 -5.77 -5.45
N GLN A 57 -2.08 -6.74 -5.37
CA GLN A 57 -0.83 -6.60 -4.61
C GLN A 57 0.08 -5.52 -5.20
N THR A 58 0.23 -5.49 -6.53
CA THR A 58 0.97 -4.43 -7.23
C THR A 58 0.34 -3.06 -7.00
N LEU A 59 -0.99 -2.95 -7.04
CA LEU A 59 -1.71 -1.72 -6.77
C LEU A 59 -1.47 -1.23 -5.34
N VAL A 60 -1.55 -2.11 -4.34
CA VAL A 60 -1.26 -1.75 -2.94
C VAL A 60 0.20 -1.32 -2.75
N ALA A 61 1.15 -1.95 -3.43
CA ALA A 61 2.55 -1.51 -3.42
C ALA A 61 2.71 -0.08 -3.99
N LYS A 62 2.04 0.22 -5.10
CA LYS A 62 1.99 1.58 -5.68
C LYS A 62 1.32 2.59 -4.74
N MET A 63 0.24 2.21 -4.06
CA MET A 63 -0.40 3.06 -3.03
C MET A 63 0.55 3.39 -1.89
N LYS A 64 1.29 2.41 -1.37
CA LYS A 64 2.29 2.61 -0.31
C LYS A 64 3.42 3.54 -0.76
N ALA A 65 3.91 3.39 -1.98
CA ALA A 65 4.93 4.27 -2.55
C ALA A 65 4.43 5.72 -2.65
N TYR A 66 3.25 5.92 -3.24
CA TYR A 66 2.62 7.23 -3.35
C TYR A 66 2.40 7.91 -1.98
N ILE A 67 1.94 7.14 -0.97
CA ILE A 67 1.75 7.66 0.40
C ILE A 67 3.06 8.19 0.98
N ARG A 68 4.18 7.50 0.78
CA ARG A 68 5.49 7.94 1.29
C ARG A 68 6.01 9.17 0.56
N GLU A 69 5.79 9.26 -0.72
CA GLU A 69 6.22 10.40 -1.55
C GLU A 69 5.42 11.68 -1.24
N HIS A 70 4.12 11.55 -0.89
CA HIS A 70 3.20 12.66 -0.65
C HIS A 70 2.70 12.70 0.80
N ILE A 71 3.54 12.32 1.76
CA ILE A 71 3.14 12.06 3.15
C ILE A 71 2.55 13.28 3.87
N ASP A 72 2.97 14.47 3.50
CA ASP A 72 2.55 15.75 4.08
C ASP A 72 1.12 16.14 3.66
N GLU A 73 0.70 15.80 2.45
CA GLU A 73 -0.61 16.19 1.92
C GLU A 73 -1.58 15.04 1.70
N VAL A 74 -1.07 13.79 1.62
CA VAL A 74 -1.89 12.65 1.23
C VAL A 74 -3.12 12.45 2.13
N SER A 75 -4.26 12.27 1.48
CA SER A 75 -5.51 11.89 2.09
C SER A 75 -6.14 10.71 1.35
N ARG A 76 -7.12 10.06 1.98
CA ARG A 76 -7.89 8.99 1.32
C ARG A 76 -8.56 9.47 0.03
N GLY A 77 -9.01 10.73 0.00
CA GLY A 77 -9.65 11.33 -1.17
C GLY A 77 -8.68 11.50 -2.33
N GLN A 78 -7.54 12.13 -2.07
CA GLN A 78 -6.46 12.32 -3.06
C GLN A 78 -5.94 10.98 -3.61
N LEU A 79 -5.73 9.98 -2.74
CA LEU A 79 -5.36 8.65 -3.19
C LEU A 79 -6.42 8.05 -4.13
N ALA A 80 -7.69 8.14 -3.77
CA ALA A 80 -8.79 7.61 -4.57
C ALA A 80 -8.87 8.30 -5.94
N GLU A 81 -8.67 9.61 -5.97
CA GLU A 81 -8.60 10.41 -7.19
C GLU A 81 -7.40 10.00 -8.07
N TYR A 82 -6.21 9.92 -7.49
CA TYR A 82 -4.99 9.54 -8.20
C TYR A 82 -5.08 8.14 -8.84
N PHE A 83 -5.65 7.18 -8.12
CA PHE A 83 -5.81 5.81 -8.62
C PHE A 83 -7.12 5.57 -9.40
N TYR A 84 -7.94 6.61 -9.62
CA TYR A 84 -9.25 6.52 -10.29
C TYR A 84 -10.18 5.49 -9.65
N LEU A 85 -10.17 5.38 -8.32
CA LEU A 85 -10.97 4.44 -7.54
C LEU A 85 -11.91 5.18 -6.59
N SER A 86 -13.02 4.54 -6.21
CA SER A 86 -13.83 5.10 -5.13
C SER A 86 -13.09 4.98 -3.78
N PRO A 87 -13.20 5.98 -2.86
CA PRO A 87 -12.55 5.94 -1.55
C PRO A 87 -12.92 4.71 -0.73
N SER A 88 -14.15 4.22 -0.88
CA SER A 88 -14.65 3.02 -0.19
C SER A 88 -14.01 1.74 -0.72
N TYR A 89 -13.88 1.62 -2.05
CA TYR A 89 -13.22 0.46 -2.67
C TYR A 89 -11.74 0.42 -2.31
N LEU A 90 -11.05 1.55 -2.44
CA LEU A 90 -9.63 1.70 -2.12
C LEU A 90 -9.32 1.30 -0.67
N SER A 91 -10.15 1.74 0.29
CA SER A 91 -9.98 1.39 1.72
C SER A 91 -10.20 -0.11 1.97
N ARG A 92 -11.23 -0.71 1.36
CA ARG A 92 -11.49 -2.15 1.48
C ARG A 92 -10.38 -2.99 0.84
N LEU A 93 -9.91 -2.59 -0.33
CA LEU A 93 -8.80 -3.24 -1.03
C LEU A 93 -7.54 -3.22 -0.17
N PHE A 94 -7.16 -2.04 0.32
CA PHE A 94 -5.97 -1.89 1.18
C PHE A 94 -6.06 -2.77 2.43
N HIS A 95 -7.20 -2.73 3.12
CA HIS A 95 -7.42 -3.56 4.32
C HIS A 95 -7.37 -5.06 4.02
N ARG A 96 -7.99 -5.51 2.94
CA ARG A 96 -7.98 -6.92 2.53
C ARG A 96 -6.56 -7.43 2.26
N GLU A 97 -5.74 -6.64 1.58
CA GLU A 97 -4.39 -7.04 1.15
C GLU A 97 -3.33 -6.87 2.26
N THR A 98 -3.54 -5.96 3.21
CA THR A 98 -2.53 -5.61 4.24
C THR A 98 -2.94 -6.01 5.66
N GLY A 99 -4.22 -6.27 5.91
CA GLY A 99 -4.77 -6.53 7.24
C GLY A 99 -4.94 -5.27 8.10
N GLU A 100 -4.54 -4.08 7.64
CA GLU A 100 -4.68 -2.83 8.40
C GLU A 100 -5.50 -1.78 7.65
N SER A 101 -6.06 -0.79 8.38
CA SER A 101 -6.78 0.29 7.73
C SER A 101 -5.83 1.24 7.00
N LEU A 102 -6.27 1.75 5.83
CA LEU A 102 -5.50 2.73 5.06
C LEU A 102 -5.17 3.99 5.88
N ILE A 103 -6.12 4.45 6.70
CA ILE A 103 -5.93 5.64 7.54
C ILE A 103 -4.86 5.38 8.60
N ASP A 104 -4.88 4.22 9.26
CA ASP A 104 -3.88 3.87 10.26
C ASP A 104 -2.50 3.71 9.62
N TYR A 105 -2.41 3.15 8.41
CA TYR A 105 -1.16 3.06 7.66
C TYR A 105 -0.58 4.46 7.38
N ILE A 106 -1.38 5.40 6.86
CA ILE A 106 -0.93 6.79 6.63
C ILE A 106 -0.44 7.43 7.94
N GLN A 107 -1.19 7.24 9.04
CA GLN A 107 -0.79 7.78 10.34
C GLN A 107 0.54 7.19 10.84
N LYS A 108 0.75 5.87 10.68
CA LYS A 108 2.01 5.22 11.04
C LYS A 108 3.20 5.77 10.24
N GLU A 109 3.04 5.93 8.92
CA GLU A 109 4.10 6.49 8.05
C GLU A 109 4.43 7.95 8.46
N ARG A 110 3.41 8.77 8.75
CA ARG A 110 3.59 10.14 9.27
C ARG A 110 4.37 10.17 10.59
N ILE A 111 4.03 9.30 11.53
CA ILE A 111 4.72 9.20 12.81
C ILE A 111 6.14 8.64 12.63
N ALA A 112 6.37 7.72 11.70
CA ALA A 112 7.70 7.22 11.39
C ALA A 112 8.61 8.36 10.88
N LEU A 113 8.14 9.16 9.94
CA LEU A 113 8.87 10.33 9.46
C LEU A 113 9.09 11.37 10.58
N ALA A 114 8.08 11.61 11.43
CA ALA A 114 8.21 12.52 12.57
C ALA A 114 9.32 12.07 13.53
N LYS A 115 9.44 10.78 13.83
CA LYS A 115 10.52 10.23 14.67
C LYS A 115 11.89 10.47 14.05
N GLU A 116 12.01 10.26 12.76
CA GLU A 116 13.25 10.51 12.02
C GLU A 116 13.65 11.99 12.12
N LEU A 117 12.76 12.92 11.79
CA LEU A 117 13.01 14.35 11.85
C LEU A 117 13.32 14.86 13.29
N LEU A 118 12.66 14.28 14.30
CA LEU A 118 12.91 14.58 15.70
C LEU A 118 14.32 14.14 16.15
N SER A 119 14.82 13.02 15.63
CA SER A 119 16.14 12.47 15.96
C SER A 119 17.28 13.30 15.36
N HIS A 120 17.11 13.87 14.16
CA HIS A 120 18.09 14.75 13.53
C HIS A 120 18.17 16.13 14.20
N GLY A 121 17.11 16.60 14.83
CA GLY A 121 17.13 17.81 15.66
C GLY A 121 17.15 19.16 14.93
N GLU A 122 17.07 19.17 13.61
CA GLU A 122 17.20 20.36 12.75
C GLU A 122 15.93 21.25 12.73
N TYR A 123 14.77 20.64 12.91
CA TYR A 123 13.47 21.32 12.76
C TYR A 123 12.81 21.56 14.10
N SER A 124 12.01 22.64 14.19
CA SER A 124 11.09 22.83 15.31
C SER A 124 10.02 21.74 15.32
N ILE A 125 9.41 21.48 16.48
CA ILE A 125 8.34 20.45 16.56
C ILE A 125 7.12 20.88 15.74
N SER A 126 6.87 22.20 15.64
CA SER A 126 5.79 22.75 14.81
C SER A 126 6.06 22.47 13.31
N ASP A 127 7.30 22.70 12.86
CA ASP A 127 7.69 22.42 11.46
C ASP A 127 7.59 20.94 11.14
N ILE A 128 7.97 20.07 12.08
CA ILE A 128 7.83 18.62 11.93
C ILE A 128 6.35 18.23 11.79
N ALA A 129 5.46 18.82 12.61
CA ALA A 129 4.03 18.57 12.48
C ALA A 129 3.54 18.91 11.06
N THR A 130 3.89 20.08 10.54
CA THR A 130 3.52 20.50 9.18
C THR A 130 4.09 19.59 8.11
N ARG A 131 5.40 19.27 8.16
CA ARG A 131 6.09 18.38 7.21
C ARG A 131 5.56 16.94 7.21
N THR A 132 4.90 16.55 8.29
CA THR A 132 4.28 15.23 8.42
C THR A 132 2.75 15.26 8.21
N GLY A 133 2.23 16.34 7.61
CA GLY A 133 0.84 16.46 7.18
C GLY A 133 -0.16 16.77 8.29
N TYR A 134 0.29 17.38 9.38
CA TYR A 134 -0.60 17.86 10.44
C TYR A 134 -0.74 19.38 10.40
N THR A 135 -1.93 19.86 10.15
CA THR A 135 -2.26 21.30 10.20
C THR A 135 -2.43 21.82 11.63
N ASN A 136 -2.61 20.93 12.61
CA ASN A 136 -2.83 21.25 14.01
C ASN A 136 -1.83 20.54 14.91
N PHE A 137 -1.02 21.33 15.62
CA PHE A 137 -0.01 20.83 16.56
C PHE A 137 -0.58 19.97 17.68
N SER A 138 -1.73 20.33 18.24
CA SER A 138 -2.36 19.56 19.33
C SER A 138 -2.80 18.16 18.82
N HIS A 139 -3.29 18.10 17.58
CA HIS A 139 -3.64 16.82 16.95
C HIS A 139 -2.39 15.98 16.69
N PHE A 140 -1.32 16.58 16.15
CA PHE A 140 -0.03 15.92 15.98
C PHE A 140 0.49 15.32 17.30
N SER A 141 0.56 16.13 18.37
CA SER A 141 1.06 15.68 19.68
C SER A 141 0.25 14.52 20.26
N LYS A 142 -1.09 14.55 20.10
CA LYS A 142 -1.96 13.45 20.54
C LYS A 142 -1.71 12.17 19.73
N GLN A 143 -1.61 12.28 18.40
CA GLN A 143 -1.33 11.12 17.55
C GLN A 143 0.07 10.57 17.81
N PHE A 144 1.08 11.42 17.92
CA PHE A 144 2.44 10.98 18.23
C PHE A 144 2.48 10.22 19.56
N ARG A 145 1.86 10.76 20.63
CA ARG A 145 1.78 10.07 21.93
C ARG A 145 1.03 8.75 21.85
N LYS A 146 -0.05 8.68 21.06
CA LYS A 146 -0.82 7.45 20.84
C LYS A 146 0.05 6.33 20.23
N PHE A 147 0.89 6.65 19.26
CA PHE A 147 1.71 5.66 18.55
C PHE A 147 3.06 5.38 19.19
N VAL A 148 3.64 6.35 19.90
CA VAL A 148 5.01 6.27 20.45
C VAL A 148 5.03 6.10 21.97
N GLY A 149 3.95 6.45 22.65
CA GLY A 149 3.84 6.39 24.12
C GLY A 149 4.28 7.65 24.85
N CYS A 150 5.01 8.55 24.20
CA CYS A 150 5.48 9.82 24.78
C CYS A 150 5.21 11.00 23.84
N THR A 151 5.34 12.22 24.34
CA THR A 151 5.18 13.43 23.52
C THR A 151 6.38 13.64 22.57
N PRO A 152 6.24 14.40 21.46
CA PRO A 152 7.36 14.74 20.59
C PRO A 152 8.54 15.41 21.31
N ASN A 153 8.26 16.26 22.31
CA ASN A 153 9.28 16.90 23.14
C ASN A 153 10.06 15.90 24.00
N GLU A 154 9.36 14.99 24.66
CA GLU A 154 9.95 13.93 25.47
C GLU A 154 10.80 13.02 24.62
N PHE A 155 10.28 12.60 23.45
CA PHE A 155 11.01 11.77 22.49
C PHE A 155 12.33 12.46 22.05
N ARG A 156 12.29 13.74 21.67
CA ARG A 156 13.49 14.50 21.27
C ARG A 156 14.52 14.58 22.40
N LYS A 157 14.08 14.79 23.65
CA LYS A 157 15.01 14.81 24.81
C LYS A 157 15.67 13.44 25.01
N GLN A 158 14.91 12.37 24.92
CA GLN A 158 15.44 11.01 25.04
C GLN A 158 16.48 10.67 23.97
N GLN A 159 16.31 11.17 22.74
CA GLN A 159 17.29 10.98 21.66
C GLN A 159 18.59 11.78 21.87
N LYS A 160 18.52 12.95 22.52
CA LYS A 160 19.69 13.76 22.83
C LYS A 160 20.49 13.26 24.05
N GLU A 161 19.90 12.42 24.92
CA GLU A 161 20.52 11.87 26.13
C GLU A 161 20.62 10.32 26.10
N PRO A 162 21.21 9.70 25.07
CA PRO A 162 21.24 8.24 25.00
C PRO A 162 22.14 7.56 26.04
N ASN A 163 22.94 8.30 26.85
CA ASN A 163 24.04 7.73 27.63
C ASN A 163 24.07 8.06 29.12
N ARG A 164 23.02 8.62 29.76
CA ARG A 164 23.04 8.94 31.19
C ARG A 164 22.46 7.86 32.13
N ARG A 165 21.97 6.72 31.59
CA ARG A 165 21.36 5.65 32.41
C ARG A 165 22.14 4.32 32.40
N LYS A 166 23.43 4.31 32.06
CA LYS A 166 24.30 3.15 32.24
C LYS A 166 25.54 3.54 33.05
N GLY A 167 25.30 3.89 34.28
CA GLY A 167 26.39 4.19 35.23
C GLY A 167 25.80 4.46 36.60
N ASP A 168 25.30 3.41 37.23
CA ASP A 168 25.24 3.18 38.68
C ASP A 168 24.93 1.71 38.91
#